data_5bfdb334f0841208158f2cfadbb16f70
#
_entry.id   5bfdb334f0841208158f2cfadbb16f70
#
_cell.length_a   1.000
_cell.length_b   1.000
_cell.length_c   1.000
_cell.angle_alpha   90.00
_cell.angle_beta   90.00
_cell.angle_gamma   90.00
#
_symmetry.space_group_name_H-M   'P 1'
#
loop_
_entity.id
_entity.type
_entity.pdbx_description
1 polymer ?
#
loop_
_entity_poly.entity_id
_entity_poly.type
_entity_poly.pdbx_seq_one_letter_code
_entity_poly.pdbx_strand_id
1 'polypeptide(L)'
;MIAERQETNTQPTETVKILIADKIAREGIDLLHNQLPAAQIDERSGLKPEQLKAIIGDYAALVVRSETQVTSDVLAAATRLKIVGRAGVGVDNIDTEAATRQGIIVVNSPTGNIIAAAEHSIAMLMALARLIPSANASMKAGKWEKSRFLGVELRNKKLGVIGLGKVGMAVARRAQGLEMQIIAFDPFVSPEQARKNDVTMLSLEEVLQQADFVTLHTSLTTGPNGTKGLIGAHELSLMQPHARIINVARGGLIDEEALLHALNEKRLAGAALDVFSQEPVRDDPILQQLLASERVIVTPHLGASTEEAQVGVATDVAEQIVSVLRGGFPRASVNAPLILPETLKVLQPYMDLLEKMGRLYTQLQPGPLSKVELSYSGEIASYDLRPLQAALIKGMLESVSDAHVNMINAQVLAKEWGLEITEHKSTTPEEFANLVTLKVLHANGYASSFAGKPGSGDERVEVLSGTVMHDEPRIVRVGRYWTEFVPEGYILFCRNFDQPGMIGRVGMELGKANVNIRHMDVGPSQRRSRHYDAQQAHETALMVVSVDNPIPDSTLEEISKAGDIFGVTLVKL
;
A
#
# COMPACT_ATOMS: atom_id res chain seq x y z
N MET A 1 26.80 33.05 36.56
CA MET A 1 26.62 31.60 36.74
C MET A 1 25.14 31.36 37.01
N ILE A 2 24.37 31.14 35.97
CA ILE A 2 22.98 30.74 36.05
C ILE A 2 22.95 29.39 35.31
N ALA A 3 22.75 28.31 36.06
CA ALA A 3 22.70 26.97 35.53
C ALA A 3 21.32 26.75 34.88
N GLU A 4 21.28 26.55 33.57
CA GLU A 4 20.13 26.04 32.84
C GLU A 4 19.85 24.61 33.31
N ARG A 5 18.72 24.43 33.97
CA ARG A 5 18.09 23.13 34.16
C ARG A 5 17.35 22.80 32.85
N GLN A 6 17.96 22.01 32.00
CA GLN A 6 17.22 21.24 31.00
C GLN A 6 16.43 20.14 31.73
N GLU A 7 15.14 20.35 31.90
CA GLU A 7 14.21 19.27 32.24
C GLU A 7 14.04 18.39 30.98
N THR A 8 14.82 17.33 30.92
CA THR A 8 14.58 16.23 30.00
C THR A 8 13.32 15.50 30.44
N ASN A 9 12.22 15.80 29.77
CA ASN A 9 10.96 15.06 29.89
C ASN A 9 11.15 13.69 29.24
N THR A 10 11.81 12.76 29.92
CA THR A 10 11.93 11.36 29.55
C THR A 10 10.65 10.63 29.95
N GLN A 11 9.62 10.70 29.10
CA GLN A 11 8.65 9.60 29.09
C GLN A 11 9.46 8.31 28.79
N PRO A 12 9.17 7.19 29.47
CA PRO A 12 9.83 5.93 29.18
C PRO A 12 9.50 5.57 27.73
N THR A 13 10.48 5.64 26.84
CA THR A 13 10.35 5.19 25.46
C THR A 13 10.04 3.70 25.52
N GLU A 14 8.80 3.34 25.25
CA GLU A 14 8.37 1.95 25.19
C GLU A 14 9.28 1.18 24.23
N THR A 15 9.88 0.11 24.72
CA THR A 15 10.79 -0.72 23.93
C THR A 15 10.04 -1.32 22.74
N VAL A 16 10.48 -1.00 21.54
CA VAL A 16 9.94 -1.58 20.30
C VAL A 16 10.23 -3.09 20.30
N LYS A 17 9.20 -3.92 20.15
CA LYS A 17 9.35 -5.38 20.07
C LYS A 17 9.10 -5.88 18.66
N ILE A 18 9.96 -6.77 18.19
CA ILE A 18 9.89 -7.42 16.87
C ILE A 18 9.80 -8.94 17.08
N LEU A 19 8.81 -9.59 16.48
CA LEU A 19 8.68 -11.04 16.50
C LEU A 19 9.11 -11.62 15.16
N ILE A 20 10.02 -12.58 15.19
CA ILE A 20 10.41 -13.41 14.06
C ILE A 20 9.78 -14.78 14.27
N ALA A 21 8.69 -15.06 13.53
CA ALA A 21 7.87 -16.26 13.74
C ALA A 21 8.28 -17.45 12.85
N ASP A 22 9.04 -17.22 11.80
CA ASP A 22 9.61 -18.25 10.93
C ASP A 22 11.14 -18.10 10.84
N LYS A 23 11.83 -19.18 10.49
CA LYS A 23 13.30 -19.12 10.30
C LYS A 23 13.66 -18.28 9.09
N ILE A 24 14.48 -17.25 9.30
CA ILE A 24 15.07 -16.39 8.26
C ILE A 24 16.61 -16.45 8.34
N ALA A 25 17.28 -15.96 7.30
CA ALA A 25 18.74 -15.88 7.29
C ALA A 25 19.25 -14.92 8.39
N ARG A 26 20.38 -15.28 8.99
CA ARG A 26 20.97 -14.55 10.13
C ARG A 26 21.29 -13.11 9.80
N GLU A 27 21.69 -12.83 8.57
CA GLU A 27 22.01 -11.49 8.05
C GLU A 27 20.83 -10.51 8.20
N GLY A 28 19.59 -10.96 8.01
CA GLY A 28 18.40 -10.14 8.23
C GLY A 28 18.19 -9.82 9.72
N ILE A 29 18.44 -10.80 10.60
CA ILE A 29 18.35 -10.61 12.06
C ILE A 29 19.42 -9.65 12.55
N ASP A 30 20.65 -9.85 12.10
CA ASP A 30 21.79 -8.99 12.46
C ASP A 30 21.58 -7.56 11.97
N LEU A 31 20.96 -7.38 10.80
CA LEU A 31 20.57 -6.06 10.30
C LEU A 31 19.57 -5.36 11.24
N LEU A 32 18.54 -6.08 11.69
CA LEU A 32 17.56 -5.55 12.64
C LEU A 32 18.24 -5.12 13.96
N HIS A 33 19.11 -5.97 14.53
CA HIS A 33 19.87 -5.62 15.75
C HIS A 33 20.77 -4.40 15.57
N ASN A 34 21.50 -4.33 14.45
CA ASN A 34 22.42 -3.24 14.16
C ASN A 34 21.69 -1.92 13.92
N GLN A 35 20.57 -1.96 13.23
CA GLN A 35 19.81 -0.76 12.87
C GLN A 35 18.82 -0.31 13.97
N LEU A 36 18.36 -1.23 14.82
CA LEU A 36 17.43 -0.95 15.91
C LEU A 36 17.98 -1.49 17.25
N PRO A 37 19.10 -0.95 17.75
CA PRO A 37 19.78 -1.52 18.93
C PRO A 37 18.97 -1.45 20.23
N ALA A 38 17.95 -0.59 20.30
CA ALA A 38 17.03 -0.49 21.44
C ALA A 38 15.80 -1.40 21.31
N ALA A 39 15.62 -2.11 20.17
CA ALA A 39 14.50 -3.00 19.98
C ALA A 39 14.75 -4.37 20.64
N GLN A 40 13.71 -4.96 21.19
CA GLN A 40 13.70 -6.35 21.59
C GLN A 40 13.30 -7.21 20.40
N ILE A 41 14.14 -8.15 20.00
CA ILE A 41 13.89 -9.08 18.90
C ILE A 41 13.74 -10.48 19.45
N ASP A 42 12.55 -11.05 19.29
CA ASP A 42 12.20 -12.38 19.77
C ASP A 42 12.10 -13.35 18.58
N GLU A 43 12.89 -14.41 18.59
CA GLU A 43 12.86 -15.49 17.59
C GLU A 43 12.03 -16.65 18.12
N ARG A 44 10.83 -16.90 17.56
CA ARG A 44 9.90 -17.96 18.00
C ARG A 44 9.28 -18.68 16.81
N SER A 45 9.98 -19.64 16.25
CA SER A 45 9.49 -20.43 15.11
C SER A 45 8.48 -21.51 15.52
N GLY A 46 7.58 -21.87 14.59
CA GLY A 46 6.63 -22.98 14.74
C GLY A 46 5.45 -22.68 15.67
N LEU A 47 5.10 -21.41 15.86
CA LEU A 47 3.94 -21.00 16.63
C LEU A 47 2.64 -21.41 15.91
N LYS A 48 1.73 -22.07 16.63
CA LYS A 48 0.37 -22.29 16.15
C LYS A 48 -0.41 -20.97 16.16
N PRO A 49 -1.46 -20.82 15.32
CA PRO A 49 -2.24 -19.57 15.24
C PRO A 49 -2.71 -19.04 16.60
N GLU A 50 -3.19 -19.90 17.49
CA GLU A 50 -3.64 -19.52 18.83
C GLU A 50 -2.49 -19.01 19.73
N GLN A 51 -1.29 -19.59 19.58
CA GLN A 51 -0.11 -19.16 20.33
C GLN A 51 0.37 -17.79 19.82
N LEU A 52 0.36 -17.60 18.50
CA LEU A 52 0.70 -16.31 17.89
C LEU A 52 -0.30 -15.24 18.31
N LYS A 53 -1.61 -15.54 18.25
CA LYS A 53 -2.69 -14.65 18.69
C LYS A 53 -2.52 -14.17 20.14
N ALA A 54 -2.08 -15.07 21.02
CA ALA A 54 -1.91 -14.76 22.44
C ALA A 54 -0.78 -13.76 22.75
N ILE A 55 0.20 -13.60 21.87
CA ILE A 55 1.40 -12.78 22.14
C ILE A 55 1.55 -11.58 21.22
N ILE A 56 0.92 -11.60 20.03
CA ILE A 56 1.18 -10.63 18.96
C ILE A 56 0.84 -9.18 19.35
N GLY A 57 -0.06 -8.98 20.31
CA GLY A 57 -0.46 -7.66 20.80
C GLY A 57 0.69 -6.81 21.37
N ASP A 58 1.79 -7.45 21.81
CA ASP A 58 2.96 -6.77 22.37
C ASP A 58 3.97 -6.29 21.32
N TYR A 59 3.85 -6.73 20.08
CA TYR A 59 4.86 -6.51 19.03
C TYR A 59 4.47 -5.40 18.06
N ALA A 60 5.46 -4.60 17.69
CA ALA A 60 5.32 -3.54 16.68
C ALA A 60 5.61 -4.04 15.25
N ALA A 61 6.35 -5.14 15.10
CA ALA A 61 6.63 -5.77 13.82
C ALA A 61 6.60 -7.29 13.92
N LEU A 62 6.14 -7.94 12.85
CA LEU A 62 6.12 -9.39 12.68
C LEU A 62 6.87 -9.77 11.41
N VAL A 63 7.80 -10.72 11.51
CA VAL A 63 8.50 -11.31 10.37
C VAL A 63 8.05 -12.75 10.21
N VAL A 64 7.59 -13.08 9.00
CA VAL A 64 7.14 -14.43 8.63
C VAL A 64 7.74 -14.88 7.30
N ARG A 65 7.63 -16.16 7.02
CA ARG A 65 7.83 -16.77 5.69
C ARG A 65 6.55 -17.47 5.25
N SER A 66 6.63 -18.74 4.87
CA SER A 66 5.49 -19.53 4.37
C SER A 66 4.80 -20.41 5.44
N GLU A 67 5.43 -20.63 6.58
CA GLU A 67 4.93 -21.56 7.59
C GLU A 67 3.86 -20.91 8.48
N THR A 68 4.11 -19.69 8.94
CA THR A 68 3.20 -18.95 9.83
C THR A 68 2.03 -18.36 9.05
N GLN A 69 0.79 -18.69 9.49
CA GLN A 69 -0.44 -18.10 8.94
C GLN A 69 -0.82 -16.85 9.74
N VAL A 70 -0.90 -15.71 9.07
CA VAL A 70 -1.31 -14.42 9.65
C VAL A 70 -2.76 -14.15 9.27
N THR A 71 -3.66 -14.76 10.02
CA THR A 71 -5.12 -14.71 9.79
C THR A 71 -5.74 -13.41 10.30
N SER A 72 -6.98 -13.12 9.91
CA SER A 72 -7.78 -12.00 10.44
C SER A 72 -7.85 -12.01 11.97
N ASP A 73 -7.97 -13.19 12.60
CA ASP A 73 -8.02 -13.33 14.05
C ASP A 73 -6.71 -12.96 14.75
N VAL A 74 -5.57 -13.33 14.14
CA VAL A 74 -4.24 -12.93 14.62
C VAL A 74 -4.08 -11.42 14.52
N LEU A 75 -4.46 -10.83 13.39
CA LEU A 75 -4.38 -9.40 13.16
C LEU A 75 -5.30 -8.62 14.12
N ALA A 76 -6.51 -9.10 14.38
CA ALA A 76 -7.43 -8.47 15.34
C ALA A 76 -6.86 -8.39 16.77
N ALA A 77 -5.99 -9.34 17.16
CA ALA A 77 -5.30 -9.33 18.45
C ALA A 77 -4.03 -8.45 18.45
N ALA A 78 -3.58 -7.99 17.28
CA ALA A 78 -2.30 -7.31 17.08
C ALA A 78 -2.40 -5.79 17.30
N THR A 79 -2.77 -5.36 18.50
CA THR A 79 -3.11 -3.95 18.84
C THR A 79 -1.96 -2.95 18.66
N ARG A 80 -0.70 -3.39 18.65
CA ARG A 80 0.50 -2.55 18.53
C ARG A 80 1.23 -2.74 17.20
N LEU A 81 0.79 -3.70 16.39
CA LEU A 81 1.49 -4.10 15.17
C LEU A 81 1.37 -3.02 14.09
N LYS A 82 2.51 -2.57 13.58
CA LYS A 82 2.60 -1.56 12.51
C LYS A 82 2.90 -2.19 11.16
N ILE A 83 3.64 -3.31 11.17
CA ILE A 83 4.13 -3.94 9.94
C ILE A 83 4.25 -5.46 10.08
N VAL A 84 3.82 -6.15 9.03
CA VAL A 84 4.12 -7.56 8.78
C VAL A 84 5.05 -7.67 7.59
N GLY A 85 6.24 -8.22 7.79
CA GLY A 85 7.21 -8.48 6.73
C GLY A 85 7.25 -9.96 6.36
N ARG A 86 6.96 -10.29 5.11
CA ARG A 86 7.13 -11.64 4.60
C ARG A 86 8.45 -11.80 3.85
N ALA A 87 9.36 -12.62 4.38
CA ALA A 87 10.63 -12.95 3.72
C ALA A 87 10.39 -13.89 2.52
N GLY A 88 9.93 -13.32 1.41
CA GLY A 88 9.58 -13.99 0.15
C GLY A 88 8.69 -13.10 -0.72
N VAL A 89 8.26 -13.59 -1.89
CA VAL A 89 7.49 -12.81 -2.87
C VAL A 89 5.98 -12.89 -2.62
N GLY A 90 5.42 -14.08 -2.49
CA GLY A 90 3.97 -14.26 -2.28
C GLY A 90 3.58 -13.83 -0.86
N VAL A 91 2.30 -13.50 -0.66
CA VAL A 91 1.74 -13.15 0.65
C VAL A 91 0.49 -13.96 0.96
N ASP A 92 0.37 -15.13 0.35
CA ASP A 92 -0.82 -15.98 0.38
C ASP A 92 -1.17 -16.46 1.80
N ASN A 93 -0.21 -16.46 2.71
CA ASN A 93 -0.39 -16.79 4.12
C ASN A 93 -0.71 -15.59 5.02
N ILE A 94 -0.94 -14.41 4.47
CA ILE A 94 -1.29 -13.18 5.20
C ILE A 94 -2.63 -12.66 4.71
N ASP A 95 -3.57 -12.45 5.61
CA ASP A 95 -4.83 -11.76 5.31
C ASP A 95 -4.55 -10.26 5.12
N THR A 96 -4.22 -9.88 3.88
CA THR A 96 -3.84 -8.52 3.52
C THR A 96 -5.00 -7.54 3.63
N GLU A 97 -6.24 -8.00 3.46
CA GLU A 97 -7.44 -7.18 3.61
C GLU A 97 -7.70 -6.83 5.08
N ALA A 98 -7.61 -7.82 5.97
CA ALA A 98 -7.70 -7.59 7.40
C ALA A 98 -6.55 -6.71 7.91
N ALA A 99 -5.30 -6.93 7.44
CA ALA A 99 -4.17 -6.07 7.76
C ALA A 99 -4.42 -4.61 7.36
N THR A 100 -4.97 -4.41 6.16
CA THR A 100 -5.29 -3.06 5.65
C THR A 100 -6.35 -2.38 6.53
N ARG A 101 -7.43 -3.06 6.89
CA ARG A 101 -8.46 -2.50 7.80
C ARG A 101 -7.90 -2.10 9.15
N GLN A 102 -6.94 -2.88 9.67
CA GLN A 102 -6.25 -2.59 10.93
C GLN A 102 -5.18 -1.49 10.80
N GLY A 103 -4.91 -1.03 9.60
CA GLY A 103 -3.85 -0.05 9.33
C GLY A 103 -2.44 -0.64 9.43
N ILE A 104 -2.29 -1.96 9.30
CA ILE A 104 -1.02 -2.67 9.36
C ILE A 104 -0.42 -2.77 7.96
N ILE A 105 0.82 -2.32 7.82
CA ILE A 105 1.56 -2.40 6.56
C ILE A 105 1.98 -3.85 6.32
N VAL A 106 1.75 -4.36 5.12
CA VAL A 106 2.27 -5.65 4.68
C VAL A 106 3.35 -5.43 3.62
N VAL A 107 4.55 -5.92 3.89
CA VAL A 107 5.68 -5.86 2.95
C VAL A 107 6.16 -7.26 2.61
N ASN A 108 6.69 -7.37 1.39
CA ASN A 108 7.34 -8.59 0.91
C ASN A 108 8.69 -8.26 0.28
N SER A 109 9.38 -9.28 -0.23
CA SER A 109 10.62 -9.10 -1.01
C SER A 109 10.37 -9.51 -2.47
N PRO A 110 9.96 -8.57 -3.36
CA PRO A 110 9.54 -8.90 -4.73
C PRO A 110 10.70 -9.19 -5.67
N THR A 111 11.94 -9.05 -5.22
CA THR A 111 13.15 -9.21 -6.06
C THR A 111 14.16 -10.20 -5.51
N GLY A 112 14.10 -10.53 -4.22
CA GLY A 112 15.14 -11.29 -3.53
C GLY A 112 15.34 -12.73 -4.01
N ASN A 113 14.34 -13.34 -4.68
CA ASN A 113 14.41 -14.73 -5.14
C ASN A 113 14.18 -14.91 -6.66
N ILE A 114 14.19 -13.82 -7.45
CA ILE A 114 13.92 -13.90 -8.92
C ILE A 114 14.87 -14.88 -9.60
N ILE A 115 16.16 -14.80 -9.29
CA ILE A 115 17.20 -15.60 -9.92
C ILE A 115 17.05 -17.07 -9.51
N ALA A 116 16.87 -17.34 -8.22
CA ALA A 116 16.69 -18.70 -7.70
C ALA A 116 15.47 -19.39 -8.34
N ALA A 117 14.31 -18.72 -8.41
CA ALA A 117 13.11 -19.27 -9.03
C ALA A 117 13.31 -19.53 -10.54
N ALA A 118 14.00 -18.62 -11.25
CA ALA A 118 14.28 -18.79 -12.66
C ALA A 118 15.24 -19.97 -12.90
N GLU A 119 16.26 -20.11 -12.10
CA GLU A 119 17.23 -21.24 -12.20
C GLU A 119 16.58 -22.56 -11.83
N HIS A 120 15.74 -22.59 -10.81
CA HIS A 120 14.98 -23.79 -10.46
C HIS A 120 14.03 -24.21 -11.59
N SER A 121 13.35 -23.25 -12.24
CA SER A 121 12.50 -23.52 -13.41
C SER A 121 13.28 -24.16 -14.55
N ILE A 122 14.47 -23.65 -14.88
CA ILE A 122 15.36 -24.23 -15.89
C ILE A 122 15.88 -25.61 -15.46
N ALA A 123 16.24 -25.78 -14.18
CA ALA A 123 16.66 -27.09 -13.67
C ALA A 123 15.55 -28.14 -13.80
N MET A 124 14.31 -27.78 -13.43
CA MET A 124 13.14 -28.65 -13.58
C MET A 124 12.85 -28.97 -15.05
N LEU A 125 12.95 -27.98 -15.95
CA LEU A 125 12.80 -28.15 -17.38
C LEU A 125 13.83 -29.14 -17.93
N MET A 126 15.11 -28.96 -17.58
CA MET A 126 16.20 -29.86 -18.03
C MET A 126 16.05 -31.26 -17.44
N ALA A 127 15.69 -31.37 -16.17
CA ALA A 127 15.45 -32.65 -15.49
C ALA A 127 14.28 -33.42 -16.16
N LEU A 128 13.23 -32.72 -16.55
CA LEU A 128 12.07 -33.29 -17.26
C LEU A 128 12.41 -33.69 -18.70
N ALA A 129 13.17 -32.86 -19.43
CA ALA A 129 13.61 -33.16 -20.80
C ALA A 129 14.51 -34.39 -20.87
N ARG A 130 15.30 -34.66 -19.86
CA ARG A 130 16.31 -35.72 -19.82
C ARG A 130 15.99 -36.87 -18.86
N LEU A 131 14.82 -36.87 -18.20
CA LEU A 131 14.34 -37.90 -17.27
C LEU A 131 15.33 -38.16 -16.12
N ILE A 132 16.03 -37.12 -15.64
CA ILE A 132 17.15 -37.23 -14.70
C ILE A 132 16.75 -37.91 -13.38
N PRO A 133 15.66 -37.51 -12.68
CA PRO A 133 15.29 -38.11 -11.40
C PRO A 133 14.99 -39.61 -11.51
N SER A 134 14.25 -40.02 -12.54
CA SER A 134 13.90 -41.41 -12.78
C SER A 134 15.14 -42.28 -13.13
N ALA A 135 16.05 -41.74 -13.96
CA ALA A 135 17.30 -42.41 -14.30
C ALA A 135 18.21 -42.58 -13.06
N ASN A 136 18.31 -41.52 -12.23
CA ASN A 136 19.07 -41.59 -10.97
C ASN A 136 18.48 -42.62 -9.99
N ALA A 137 17.14 -42.63 -9.87
CA ALA A 137 16.47 -43.63 -9.02
C ALA A 137 16.71 -45.07 -9.49
N SER A 138 16.63 -45.33 -10.80
CA SER A 138 16.96 -46.65 -11.41
C SER A 138 18.39 -47.07 -11.11
N MET A 139 19.37 -46.19 -11.29
CA MET A 139 20.78 -46.46 -11.00
C MET A 139 21.02 -46.77 -9.51
N LYS A 140 20.43 -45.98 -8.62
CA LYS A 140 20.52 -46.19 -7.16
C LYS A 140 19.85 -47.49 -6.73
N ALA A 141 18.84 -47.98 -7.47
CA ALA A 141 18.21 -49.29 -7.28
C ALA A 141 19.01 -50.44 -7.93
N GLY A 142 20.23 -50.20 -8.42
CA GLY A 142 21.11 -51.21 -9.03
C GLY A 142 20.69 -51.64 -10.44
N LYS A 143 19.83 -50.89 -11.12
CA LYS A 143 19.34 -51.21 -12.48
C LYS A 143 20.05 -50.39 -13.55
N TRP A 144 20.42 -51.04 -14.66
CA TRP A 144 21.05 -50.42 -15.84
C TRP A 144 20.09 -50.44 -17.02
N GLU A 145 19.15 -49.43 -17.08
CA GLU A 145 18.03 -49.43 -18.03
C GLU A 145 18.19 -48.30 -19.08
N LYS A 146 19.33 -48.19 -19.77
CA LYS A 146 19.68 -47.08 -20.67
C LYS A 146 18.59 -46.75 -21.70
N SER A 147 17.96 -47.74 -22.30
CA SER A 147 16.94 -47.59 -23.33
C SER A 147 15.62 -46.98 -22.85
N ARG A 148 15.35 -47.08 -21.51
CA ARG A 148 14.13 -46.54 -20.89
C ARG A 148 14.18 -45.02 -20.76
N PHE A 149 15.37 -44.42 -20.71
CA PHE A 149 15.56 -43.00 -20.41
C PHE A 149 15.99 -42.19 -21.66
N LEU A 150 15.25 -42.39 -22.79
CA LEU A 150 15.43 -41.58 -23.99
C LEU A 150 14.79 -40.21 -23.78
N GLY A 151 15.61 -39.16 -23.64
CA GLY A 151 15.18 -37.77 -23.50
C GLY A 151 15.08 -37.00 -24.82
N VAL A 152 14.89 -35.67 -24.72
CA VAL A 152 14.86 -34.73 -25.84
C VAL A 152 15.87 -33.61 -25.63
N GLU A 153 16.35 -33.03 -26.72
CA GLU A 153 17.17 -31.82 -26.69
C GLU A 153 16.28 -30.57 -26.61
N LEU A 154 16.84 -29.48 -26.03
CA LEU A 154 16.15 -28.18 -25.92
C LEU A 154 16.43 -27.27 -27.12
N ARG A 155 17.53 -27.45 -27.79
CA ARG A 155 17.95 -26.67 -28.96
C ARG A 155 16.84 -26.61 -30.00
N ASN A 156 16.56 -25.40 -30.50
CA ASN A 156 15.51 -25.10 -31.49
C ASN A 156 14.06 -25.43 -31.03
N LYS A 157 13.85 -25.82 -29.77
CA LYS A 157 12.52 -26.04 -29.20
C LYS A 157 11.88 -24.72 -28.80
N LYS A 158 10.55 -24.65 -28.86
CA LYS A 158 9.78 -23.49 -28.40
C LYS A 158 9.46 -23.60 -26.90
N LEU A 159 9.90 -22.60 -26.14
CA LEU A 159 9.47 -22.41 -24.77
C LEU A 159 8.36 -21.38 -24.72
N GLY A 160 7.16 -21.82 -24.32
CA GLY A 160 6.02 -20.95 -23.98
C GLY A 160 6.16 -20.43 -22.55
N VAL A 161 6.30 -19.12 -22.39
CA VAL A 161 6.39 -18.45 -21.10
C VAL A 161 5.07 -17.76 -20.81
N ILE A 162 4.34 -18.26 -19.81
CA ILE A 162 3.06 -17.67 -19.37
C ILE A 162 3.34 -16.78 -18.15
N GLY A 163 3.24 -15.45 -18.34
CA GLY A 163 3.71 -14.44 -17.40
C GLY A 163 5.14 -14.01 -17.68
N LEU A 164 5.32 -12.87 -18.36
CA LEU A 164 6.62 -12.33 -18.75
C LEU A 164 7.11 -11.20 -17.81
N GLY A 165 6.79 -11.34 -16.51
CA GLY A 165 7.30 -10.50 -15.45
C GLY A 165 8.80 -10.73 -15.18
N LYS A 166 9.28 -10.33 -13.99
CA LYS A 166 10.70 -10.41 -13.64
C LYS A 166 11.26 -11.84 -13.70
N VAL A 167 10.52 -12.83 -13.17
CA VAL A 167 10.95 -14.25 -13.18
C VAL A 167 10.84 -14.82 -14.59
N GLY A 168 9.70 -14.64 -15.28
CA GLY A 168 9.51 -15.15 -16.64
C GLY A 168 10.55 -14.61 -17.62
N MET A 169 10.92 -13.34 -17.52
CA MET A 169 12.00 -12.75 -18.32
C MET A 169 13.38 -13.36 -17.98
N ALA A 170 13.64 -13.61 -16.69
CA ALA A 170 14.90 -14.26 -16.27
C ALA A 170 15.00 -15.70 -16.76
N VAL A 171 13.88 -16.43 -16.83
CA VAL A 171 13.78 -17.77 -17.44
C VAL A 171 13.99 -17.69 -18.95
N ALA A 172 13.32 -16.76 -19.63
CA ALA A 172 13.44 -16.57 -21.08
C ALA A 172 14.90 -16.37 -21.50
N ARG A 173 15.63 -15.47 -20.82
CA ARG A 173 17.07 -15.22 -21.10
C ARG A 173 17.94 -16.46 -20.91
N ARG A 174 17.67 -17.29 -19.90
CA ARG A 174 18.41 -18.54 -19.66
C ARG A 174 18.09 -19.59 -20.71
N ALA A 175 16.84 -19.71 -21.11
CA ALA A 175 16.40 -20.63 -22.16
C ALA A 175 16.93 -20.22 -23.54
N GLN A 176 17.07 -18.93 -23.84
CA GLN A 176 17.77 -18.43 -25.03
C GLN A 176 19.23 -18.88 -25.03
N GLY A 177 19.92 -18.87 -23.87
CA GLY A 177 21.27 -19.43 -23.75
C GLY A 177 21.35 -20.94 -24.02
N LEU A 178 20.23 -21.65 -23.95
CA LEU A 178 20.09 -23.06 -24.35
C LEU A 178 19.60 -23.21 -25.82
N GLU A 179 19.65 -22.15 -26.59
CA GLU A 179 19.21 -22.07 -27.98
C GLU A 179 17.72 -22.40 -28.20
N MET A 180 16.87 -22.14 -27.20
CA MET A 180 15.41 -22.23 -27.33
C MET A 180 14.82 -20.99 -27.97
N GLN A 181 13.71 -21.13 -28.70
CA GLN A 181 12.89 -20.04 -29.20
C GLN A 181 11.85 -19.66 -28.12
N ILE A 182 11.73 -18.37 -27.81
CA ILE A 182 10.84 -17.93 -26.75
C ILE A 182 9.57 -17.32 -27.34
N ILE A 183 8.43 -17.92 -27.01
CA ILE A 183 7.11 -17.38 -27.23
C ILE A 183 6.46 -17.10 -25.87
N ALA A 184 5.67 -16.04 -25.73
CA ALA A 184 5.15 -15.68 -24.42
C ALA A 184 3.73 -15.12 -24.48
N PHE A 185 2.99 -15.31 -23.40
CA PHE A 185 1.73 -14.64 -23.11
C PHE A 185 1.83 -13.84 -21.81
N ASP A 186 1.49 -12.57 -21.87
CA ASP A 186 1.33 -11.69 -20.72
C ASP A 186 0.41 -10.52 -21.13
N PRO A 187 -0.72 -10.29 -20.43
CA PRO A 187 -1.67 -9.24 -20.81
C PRO A 187 -1.15 -7.81 -20.51
N PHE A 188 -0.05 -7.67 -19.73
CA PHE A 188 0.49 -6.38 -19.31
C PHE A 188 1.77 -5.97 -20.02
N VAL A 189 2.38 -6.87 -20.79
CA VAL A 189 3.65 -6.61 -21.50
C VAL A 189 3.38 -6.30 -22.97
N SER A 190 3.88 -5.16 -23.44
CA SER A 190 3.72 -4.80 -24.85
C SER A 190 4.59 -5.66 -25.78
N PRO A 191 4.13 -5.98 -27.00
CA PRO A 191 4.94 -6.72 -27.98
C PRO A 191 6.27 -6.05 -28.32
N GLU A 192 6.33 -4.72 -28.29
CA GLU A 192 7.56 -3.96 -28.54
C GLU A 192 8.61 -4.16 -27.44
N GLN A 193 8.15 -4.17 -26.18
CA GLN A 193 9.03 -4.41 -25.03
C GLN A 193 9.57 -5.85 -25.04
N ALA A 194 8.73 -6.83 -25.38
CA ALA A 194 9.13 -8.23 -25.50
C ALA A 194 10.16 -8.45 -26.62
N ARG A 195 9.95 -7.87 -27.82
CA ARG A 195 10.88 -7.96 -28.96
C ARG A 195 12.29 -7.46 -28.67
N LYS A 196 12.43 -6.46 -27.77
CA LYS A 196 13.76 -5.98 -27.34
C LYS A 196 14.59 -7.05 -26.63
N ASN A 197 13.92 -8.13 -26.18
CA ASN A 197 14.52 -9.27 -25.49
C ASN A 197 14.38 -10.56 -26.33
N ASP A 198 14.18 -10.47 -27.64
CA ASP A 198 14.01 -11.61 -28.57
C ASP A 198 12.89 -12.57 -28.14
N VAL A 199 11.77 -12.03 -27.60
CA VAL A 199 10.57 -12.77 -27.21
C VAL A 199 9.41 -12.42 -28.15
N THR A 200 8.72 -13.44 -28.69
CA THR A 200 7.52 -13.27 -29.51
C THR A 200 6.27 -13.35 -28.63
N MET A 201 5.48 -12.28 -28.57
CA MET A 201 4.20 -12.26 -27.86
C MET A 201 3.10 -12.90 -28.72
N LEU A 202 2.31 -13.78 -28.12
CA LEU A 202 1.17 -14.51 -28.71
C LEU A 202 0.00 -14.54 -27.73
N SER A 203 -1.18 -14.95 -28.19
CA SER A 203 -2.29 -15.30 -27.30
C SER A 203 -1.95 -16.53 -26.47
N LEU A 204 -2.66 -16.75 -25.36
CA LEU A 204 -2.49 -17.94 -24.54
C LEU A 204 -2.67 -19.22 -25.34
N GLU A 205 -3.72 -19.28 -26.15
CA GLU A 205 -4.03 -20.43 -27.02
C GLU A 205 -2.89 -20.71 -28.01
N GLU A 206 -2.40 -19.67 -28.69
CA GLU A 206 -1.30 -19.83 -29.65
C GLU A 206 0.00 -20.29 -28.99
N VAL A 207 0.30 -19.82 -27.77
CA VAL A 207 1.44 -20.30 -26.99
C VAL A 207 1.30 -21.80 -26.70
N LEU A 208 0.14 -22.23 -26.22
CA LEU A 208 -0.12 -23.63 -25.86
C LEU A 208 -0.06 -24.56 -27.09
N GLN A 209 -0.59 -24.11 -28.23
CA GLN A 209 -0.58 -24.89 -29.47
C GLN A 209 0.82 -25.04 -30.07
N GLN A 210 1.72 -24.09 -29.87
CA GLN A 210 3.03 -24.06 -30.54
C GLN A 210 4.18 -24.50 -29.63
N ALA A 211 4.04 -24.47 -28.32
CA ALA A 211 5.13 -24.73 -27.39
C ALA A 211 5.47 -26.23 -27.29
N ASP A 212 6.76 -26.56 -27.29
CA ASP A 212 7.31 -27.86 -26.88
C ASP A 212 7.39 -27.97 -25.35
N PHE A 213 7.64 -26.85 -24.68
CA PHE A 213 7.66 -26.71 -23.22
C PHE A 213 6.87 -25.47 -22.83
N VAL A 214 6.08 -25.55 -21.78
CA VAL A 214 5.31 -24.43 -21.21
C VAL A 214 5.77 -24.21 -19.77
N THR A 215 6.07 -22.98 -19.39
CA THR A 215 6.44 -22.62 -18.01
C THR A 215 5.61 -21.45 -17.51
N LEU A 216 5.14 -21.56 -16.26
CA LEU A 216 4.22 -20.60 -15.62
C LEU A 216 4.99 -19.68 -14.67
N HIS A 217 4.76 -18.37 -14.78
CA HIS A 217 5.39 -17.32 -13.94
C HIS A 217 4.41 -16.21 -13.60
N THR A 218 3.14 -16.55 -13.39
CA THR A 218 2.07 -15.64 -12.99
C THR A 218 1.80 -15.72 -11.49
N SER A 219 1.23 -14.67 -10.92
CA SER A 219 0.65 -14.71 -9.56
C SER A 219 -0.66 -15.50 -9.57
N LEU A 220 -1.02 -16.10 -8.44
CA LEU A 220 -2.35 -16.69 -8.25
C LEU A 220 -3.31 -15.59 -7.84
N THR A 221 -4.37 -15.40 -8.65
CA THR A 221 -5.46 -14.46 -8.37
C THR A 221 -6.80 -15.16 -8.51
N THR A 222 -7.79 -14.70 -7.75
CA THR A 222 -9.17 -15.19 -7.78
C THR A 222 -10.10 -14.16 -8.41
N GLY A 223 -11.32 -14.58 -8.78
CA GLY A 223 -12.32 -13.73 -9.42
C GLY A 223 -12.51 -13.98 -10.91
N PRO A 224 -13.36 -13.23 -11.61
CA PRO A 224 -13.76 -13.50 -12.99
C PRO A 224 -12.62 -13.50 -14.03
N ASN A 225 -11.56 -12.73 -13.77
CA ASN A 225 -10.36 -12.65 -14.61
C ASN A 225 -9.12 -13.13 -13.84
N GLY A 226 -9.30 -14.01 -12.84
CA GLY A 226 -8.24 -14.56 -12.04
C GLY A 226 -7.44 -15.62 -12.78
N THR A 227 -6.27 -15.94 -12.22
CA THR A 227 -5.36 -16.95 -12.77
C THR A 227 -5.52 -18.32 -12.13
N LYS A 228 -6.42 -18.46 -11.14
CA LYS A 228 -6.73 -19.77 -10.55
C LYS A 228 -7.35 -20.68 -11.62
N GLY A 229 -6.74 -21.86 -11.85
CA GLY A 229 -7.14 -22.77 -12.93
C GLY A 229 -6.87 -22.23 -14.34
N LEU A 230 -5.92 -21.31 -14.48
CA LEU A 230 -5.53 -20.72 -15.78
C LEU A 230 -5.23 -21.78 -16.84
N ILE A 231 -4.67 -22.93 -16.42
CA ILE A 231 -4.42 -24.09 -17.25
C ILE A 231 -5.35 -25.20 -16.78
N GLY A 232 -6.54 -25.25 -17.36
CA GLY A 232 -7.53 -26.29 -17.13
C GLY A 232 -7.58 -27.34 -18.23
N ALA A 233 -8.64 -28.11 -18.27
CA ALA A 233 -8.83 -29.21 -19.23
C ALA A 233 -8.84 -28.69 -20.68
N HIS A 234 -9.40 -27.54 -20.95
CA HIS A 234 -9.44 -26.93 -22.27
C HIS A 234 -8.01 -26.55 -22.71
N GLU A 235 -7.27 -25.82 -21.90
CA GLU A 235 -5.90 -25.35 -22.20
C GLU A 235 -4.94 -26.53 -22.38
N LEU A 236 -5.03 -27.56 -21.53
CA LEU A 236 -4.26 -28.78 -21.69
C LEU A 236 -4.60 -29.53 -23.00
N SER A 237 -5.83 -29.44 -23.48
CA SER A 237 -6.23 -30.04 -24.76
C SER A 237 -5.66 -29.36 -26.00
N LEU A 238 -5.24 -28.09 -25.88
CA LEU A 238 -4.58 -27.33 -26.94
C LEU A 238 -3.08 -27.68 -27.09
N MET A 239 -2.49 -28.26 -26.05
CA MET A 239 -1.07 -28.58 -26.04
C MET A 239 -0.76 -29.75 -26.95
N GLN A 240 0.46 -29.75 -27.52
CA GLN A 240 0.92 -30.87 -28.36
C GLN A 240 1.18 -32.14 -27.49
N PRO A 241 0.97 -33.35 -28.00
CA PRO A 241 1.19 -34.60 -27.24
C PRO A 241 2.63 -34.80 -26.73
N HIS A 242 3.60 -34.16 -27.39
CA HIS A 242 5.00 -34.19 -26.97
C HIS A 242 5.36 -33.06 -26.02
N ALA A 243 4.47 -32.10 -25.81
CA ALA A 243 4.72 -30.96 -24.94
C ALA A 243 4.84 -31.34 -23.46
N ARG A 244 5.51 -30.50 -22.71
CA ARG A 244 5.73 -30.63 -21.27
C ARG A 244 5.40 -29.32 -20.57
N ILE A 245 4.87 -29.41 -19.34
CA ILE A 245 4.50 -28.22 -18.56
C ILE A 245 5.32 -28.14 -17.27
N ILE A 246 5.73 -26.94 -16.90
CA ILE A 246 6.54 -26.65 -15.73
C ILE A 246 5.81 -25.59 -14.88
N ASN A 247 5.61 -25.85 -13.59
CA ASN A 247 5.08 -24.90 -12.64
C ASN A 247 5.98 -24.78 -11.41
N VAL A 248 6.72 -23.68 -11.33
CA VAL A 248 7.54 -23.25 -10.18
C VAL A 248 7.01 -21.91 -9.64
N ALA A 249 5.76 -21.54 -9.99
CA ALA A 249 5.16 -20.25 -9.62
C ALA A 249 4.23 -20.39 -8.43
N ARG A 250 3.01 -20.91 -8.64
CA ARG A 250 2.00 -21.12 -7.60
C ARG A 250 1.20 -22.37 -7.85
N GLY A 251 0.86 -23.10 -6.78
CA GLY A 251 -0.20 -24.12 -6.81
C GLY A 251 -1.53 -23.51 -7.19
N GLY A 252 -2.39 -24.30 -7.84
CA GLY A 252 -3.71 -23.85 -8.29
C GLY A 252 -3.71 -23.02 -9.58
N LEU A 253 -2.56 -22.73 -10.21
CA LEU A 253 -2.50 -22.19 -11.58
C LEU A 253 -2.88 -23.24 -12.63
N ILE A 254 -2.52 -24.49 -12.36
CA ILE A 254 -2.91 -25.65 -13.15
C ILE A 254 -4.03 -26.37 -12.40
N ASP A 255 -5.07 -26.79 -13.10
CA ASP A 255 -6.04 -27.75 -12.59
C ASP A 255 -5.36 -29.14 -12.51
N GLU A 256 -5.09 -29.59 -11.29
CA GLU A 256 -4.31 -30.80 -11.02
C GLU A 256 -5.05 -32.08 -11.42
N GLU A 257 -6.39 -32.10 -11.35
CA GLU A 257 -7.22 -33.21 -11.82
C GLU A 257 -7.16 -33.30 -13.34
N ALA A 258 -7.33 -32.18 -14.03
CA ALA A 258 -7.22 -32.10 -15.48
C ALA A 258 -5.82 -32.50 -15.97
N LEU A 259 -4.77 -32.06 -15.25
CA LEU A 259 -3.39 -32.43 -15.56
C LEU A 259 -3.17 -33.94 -15.42
N LEU A 260 -3.63 -34.56 -14.32
CA LEU A 260 -3.54 -36.00 -14.10
C LEU A 260 -4.24 -36.77 -15.22
N HIS A 261 -5.42 -36.33 -15.63
CA HIS A 261 -6.18 -36.93 -16.73
C HIS A 261 -5.41 -36.83 -18.08
N ALA A 262 -4.88 -35.66 -18.41
CA ALA A 262 -4.10 -35.43 -19.63
C ALA A 262 -2.82 -36.31 -19.68
N LEU A 263 -2.14 -36.49 -18.53
CA LEU A 263 -0.96 -37.35 -18.42
C LEU A 263 -1.32 -38.83 -18.59
N ASN A 264 -2.41 -39.31 -17.97
CA ASN A 264 -2.87 -40.69 -18.07
C ASN A 264 -3.30 -41.05 -19.50
N GLU A 265 -3.97 -40.13 -20.19
CA GLU A 265 -4.35 -40.30 -21.59
C GLU A 265 -3.21 -40.08 -22.60
N LYS A 266 -2.00 -39.77 -22.12
CA LYS A 266 -0.82 -39.47 -22.95
C LYS A 266 -1.00 -38.27 -23.89
N ARG A 267 -1.88 -37.35 -23.52
CA ARG A 267 -2.06 -36.07 -24.24
C ARG A 267 -0.93 -35.09 -23.96
N LEU A 268 -0.15 -35.34 -22.90
CA LEU A 268 1.02 -34.56 -22.50
C LEU A 268 2.18 -35.50 -22.20
N ALA A 269 3.39 -35.12 -22.61
CA ALA A 269 4.58 -35.97 -22.41
C ALA A 269 5.05 -36.02 -20.95
N GLY A 270 4.81 -34.95 -20.17
CA GLY A 270 5.17 -34.89 -18.75
C GLY A 270 4.95 -33.54 -18.12
N ALA A 271 5.09 -33.48 -16.80
CA ALA A 271 5.00 -32.27 -16.00
C ALA A 271 6.14 -32.16 -14.99
N ALA A 272 6.49 -30.94 -14.59
CA ALA A 272 7.41 -30.67 -13.50
C ALA A 272 6.77 -29.65 -12.54
N LEU A 273 6.52 -30.05 -11.31
CA LEU A 273 5.77 -29.29 -10.33
C LEU A 273 6.61 -29.06 -9.08
N ASP A 274 6.84 -27.81 -8.75
CA ASP A 274 7.46 -27.38 -7.49
C ASP A 274 6.42 -26.91 -6.46
N VAL A 275 5.21 -26.64 -6.92
CA VAL A 275 4.11 -26.05 -6.15
C VAL A 275 2.81 -26.80 -6.38
N PHE A 276 1.94 -26.80 -5.34
CA PHE A 276 0.68 -27.58 -5.31
C PHE A 276 -0.45 -26.73 -4.74
N SER A 277 -1.69 -27.06 -5.09
CA SER A 277 -2.90 -26.39 -4.56
C SER A 277 -3.03 -26.57 -3.05
N GLN A 278 -2.46 -27.63 -2.49
CA GLN A 278 -2.35 -27.88 -1.06
C GLN A 278 -0.90 -28.19 -0.69
N GLU A 279 -0.31 -27.37 0.15
CA GLU A 279 1.04 -27.52 0.67
C GLU A 279 1.05 -27.51 2.22
N PRO A 280 1.67 -28.51 2.90
CA PRO A 280 2.25 -29.74 2.34
C PRO A 280 1.18 -30.67 1.76
N VAL A 281 1.57 -31.43 0.73
CA VAL A 281 0.68 -32.41 0.09
C VAL A 281 0.36 -33.54 1.10
N ARG A 282 -0.92 -33.61 1.51
CA ARG A 282 -1.45 -34.62 2.42
C ARG A 282 -2.81 -35.09 1.89
N ASP A 283 -3.14 -36.33 2.10
CA ASP A 283 -4.48 -36.93 1.97
C ASP A 283 -5.36 -36.56 0.73
N ASP A 284 -4.79 -35.85 -0.25
CA ASP A 284 -5.46 -35.54 -1.52
C ASP A 284 -5.18 -36.66 -2.54
N PRO A 285 -6.18 -37.42 -2.99
CA PRO A 285 -6.00 -38.56 -3.89
C PRO A 285 -5.43 -38.15 -5.27
N ILE A 286 -5.74 -36.96 -5.76
CA ILE A 286 -5.26 -36.46 -7.05
C ILE A 286 -3.78 -36.13 -6.95
N LEU A 287 -3.41 -35.37 -5.92
CA LEU A 287 -2.01 -35.01 -5.69
C LEU A 287 -1.16 -36.26 -5.44
N GLN A 288 -1.65 -37.23 -4.68
CA GLN A 288 -0.93 -38.50 -4.45
C GLN A 288 -0.70 -39.28 -5.76
N GLN A 289 -1.66 -39.28 -6.68
CA GLN A 289 -1.47 -39.91 -7.99
C GLN A 289 -0.48 -39.15 -8.87
N LEU A 290 -0.48 -37.79 -8.83
CA LEU A 290 0.55 -36.97 -9.51
C LEU A 290 1.94 -37.27 -8.96
N LEU A 291 2.10 -37.34 -7.62
CA LEU A 291 3.38 -37.67 -6.98
C LEU A 291 3.89 -39.06 -7.37
N ALA A 292 2.98 -40.05 -7.56
CA ALA A 292 3.32 -41.42 -7.95
C ALA A 292 3.59 -41.56 -9.46
N SER A 293 3.28 -40.55 -10.28
CA SER A 293 3.40 -40.65 -11.74
C SER A 293 4.86 -40.56 -12.20
N GLU A 294 5.32 -41.57 -12.97
CA GLU A 294 6.65 -41.51 -13.61
C GLU A 294 6.83 -40.40 -14.63
N ARG A 295 5.74 -39.75 -15.06
CA ARG A 295 5.74 -38.63 -16.01
C ARG A 295 5.85 -37.28 -15.32
N VAL A 296 5.80 -37.26 -13.98
CA VAL A 296 5.84 -36.03 -13.18
C VAL A 296 7.14 -35.97 -12.37
N ILE A 297 7.81 -34.84 -12.44
CA ILE A 297 8.91 -34.50 -11.53
C ILE A 297 8.36 -33.54 -10.49
N VAL A 298 8.67 -33.79 -9.22
CA VAL A 298 8.16 -32.99 -8.11
C VAL A 298 9.28 -32.54 -7.18
N THR A 299 9.13 -31.34 -6.63
CA THR A 299 10.00 -30.77 -5.59
C THR A 299 9.13 -30.05 -4.55
N PRO A 300 9.54 -29.99 -3.27
CA PRO A 300 8.71 -29.45 -2.19
C PRO A 300 8.87 -27.93 -2.05
N HIS A 301 8.45 -27.16 -3.07
CA HIS A 301 8.45 -25.69 -3.12
C HIS A 301 9.86 -25.10 -2.87
N LEU A 302 10.82 -25.48 -3.71
CA LEU A 302 12.23 -25.11 -3.60
C LEU A 302 12.62 -23.89 -4.44
N GLY A 303 11.70 -23.27 -5.19
CA GLY A 303 11.99 -22.17 -6.10
C GLY A 303 12.78 -21.00 -5.51
N ALA A 304 12.64 -20.75 -4.20
CA ALA A 304 13.39 -19.72 -3.46
C ALA A 304 14.43 -20.30 -2.47
N SER A 305 14.69 -21.61 -2.50
CA SER A 305 15.51 -22.29 -1.51
C SER A 305 16.99 -22.35 -1.93
N THR A 306 17.63 -21.18 -2.06
CA THR A 306 19.08 -21.02 -2.22
C THR A 306 19.62 -20.11 -1.12
N GLU A 307 20.90 -20.22 -0.78
CA GLU A 307 21.54 -19.39 0.24
C GLU A 307 21.40 -17.91 -0.08
N GLU A 308 21.68 -17.51 -1.32
CA GLU A 308 21.59 -16.13 -1.78
C GLU A 308 20.16 -15.57 -1.71
N ALA A 309 19.17 -16.37 -2.12
CA ALA A 309 17.78 -15.94 -2.04
C ALA A 309 17.31 -15.80 -0.59
N GLN A 310 17.70 -16.72 0.30
CA GLN A 310 17.35 -16.65 1.73
C GLN A 310 17.94 -15.39 2.40
N VAL A 311 19.20 -15.06 2.13
CA VAL A 311 19.84 -13.83 2.60
C VAL A 311 19.15 -12.62 1.98
N GLY A 312 18.95 -12.62 0.66
CA GLY A 312 18.35 -11.51 -0.06
C GLY A 312 16.95 -11.14 0.42
N VAL A 313 16.06 -12.12 0.62
CA VAL A 313 14.71 -11.84 1.12
C VAL A 313 14.69 -11.42 2.60
N ALA A 314 15.58 -11.95 3.42
CA ALA A 314 15.65 -11.60 4.84
C ALA A 314 16.16 -10.16 5.05
N THR A 315 17.23 -9.77 4.34
CA THR A 315 17.79 -8.41 4.42
C THR A 315 16.84 -7.37 3.84
N ASP A 316 16.19 -7.68 2.70
CA ASP A 316 15.22 -6.79 2.06
C ASP A 316 14.03 -6.48 2.99
N VAL A 317 13.45 -7.50 3.63
CA VAL A 317 12.35 -7.31 4.58
C VAL A 317 12.81 -6.58 5.84
N ALA A 318 14.00 -6.92 6.37
CA ALA A 318 14.56 -6.26 7.55
C ALA A 318 14.75 -4.75 7.32
N GLU A 319 15.28 -4.33 6.16
CA GLU A 319 15.43 -2.91 5.79
C GLU A 319 14.09 -2.18 5.74
N GLN A 320 13.05 -2.81 5.20
CA GLN A 320 11.71 -2.23 5.12
C GLN A 320 11.07 -2.08 6.52
N ILE A 321 11.25 -3.07 7.41
CA ILE A 321 10.81 -3.00 8.81
C ILE A 321 11.50 -1.85 9.53
N VAL A 322 12.82 -1.71 9.38
CA VAL A 322 13.59 -0.60 9.95
C VAL A 322 13.04 0.75 9.46
N SER A 323 12.79 0.88 8.14
CA SER A 323 12.22 2.09 7.56
C SER A 323 10.90 2.48 8.22
N VAL A 324 9.96 1.53 8.30
CA VAL A 324 8.62 1.79 8.87
C VAL A 324 8.68 2.08 10.38
N LEU A 325 9.49 1.36 11.14
CA LEU A 325 9.62 1.58 12.58
C LEU A 325 10.29 2.92 12.92
N ARG A 326 11.07 3.50 12.00
CA ARG A 326 11.62 4.86 12.07
C ARG A 326 10.66 5.94 11.54
N GLY A 327 9.42 5.59 11.18
CA GLY A 327 8.43 6.53 10.64
C GLY A 327 8.53 6.80 9.15
N GLY A 328 9.37 6.04 8.42
CA GLY A 328 9.47 6.12 6.96
C GLY A 328 8.46 5.21 6.24
N PHE A 329 8.57 5.18 4.90
CA PHE A 329 7.76 4.33 4.04
C PHE A 329 8.57 3.12 3.56
N PRO A 330 7.92 1.95 3.39
CA PRO A 330 8.56 0.78 2.82
C PRO A 330 8.71 0.94 1.30
N ARG A 331 9.75 0.33 0.72
CA ARG A 331 9.98 0.36 -0.73
C ARG A 331 9.20 -0.71 -1.52
N ALA A 332 8.58 -1.66 -0.85
CA ALA A 332 7.75 -2.70 -1.48
C ALA A 332 6.58 -3.09 -0.57
N SER A 333 5.56 -2.24 -0.52
CA SER A 333 4.32 -2.54 0.20
C SER A 333 3.35 -3.28 -0.70
N VAL A 334 2.62 -4.24 -0.11
CA VAL A 334 1.55 -4.99 -0.77
C VAL A 334 0.22 -4.24 -0.70
N ASN A 335 -0.01 -3.53 0.41
CA ASN A 335 -1.29 -2.91 0.75
C ASN A 335 -1.22 -1.39 0.97
N ALA A 336 -0.10 -0.77 0.59
CA ALA A 336 0.05 0.69 0.62
C ALA A 336 0.62 1.20 -0.70
N PRO A 337 0.36 2.47 -1.08
CA PRO A 337 0.96 3.07 -2.25
C PRO A 337 2.49 3.07 -2.18
N LEU A 338 3.14 2.73 -3.29
CA LEU A 338 4.59 2.85 -3.40
C LEU A 338 4.95 4.33 -3.63
N ILE A 339 5.71 4.91 -2.73
CA ILE A 339 6.20 6.29 -2.85
C ILE A 339 7.72 6.25 -2.94
N LEU A 340 8.27 6.71 -4.06
CA LEU A 340 9.72 6.83 -4.21
C LEU A 340 10.27 7.93 -3.29
N PRO A 341 11.50 7.80 -2.75
CA PRO A 341 12.07 8.79 -1.83
C PRO A 341 12.12 10.22 -2.39
N GLU A 342 12.40 10.38 -3.69
CA GLU A 342 12.41 11.68 -4.36
C GLU A 342 11.01 12.28 -4.41
N THR A 343 10.01 11.48 -4.75
CA THR A 343 8.60 11.89 -4.77
C THR A 343 8.09 12.21 -3.37
N LEU A 344 8.50 11.44 -2.36
CA LEU A 344 8.11 11.68 -0.97
C LEU A 344 8.55 13.07 -0.47
N LYS A 345 9.77 13.50 -0.80
CA LYS A 345 10.26 14.84 -0.44
C LYS A 345 9.35 15.96 -0.96
N VAL A 346 8.81 15.79 -2.16
CA VAL A 346 7.88 16.76 -2.77
C VAL A 346 6.50 16.67 -2.14
N LEU A 347 6.00 15.43 -1.91
CA LEU A 347 4.64 15.22 -1.42
C LEU A 347 4.48 15.43 0.09
N GLN A 348 5.53 15.23 0.89
CA GLN A 348 5.45 15.28 2.36
C GLN A 348 4.82 16.57 2.90
N PRO A 349 5.22 17.79 2.47
CA PRO A 349 4.59 19.02 2.94
C PRO A 349 3.11 19.13 2.53
N TYR A 350 2.73 18.56 1.39
CA TYR A 350 1.33 18.51 0.95
C TYR A 350 0.53 17.45 1.70
N MET A 351 1.13 16.33 2.10
CA MET A 351 0.49 15.35 2.97
C MET A 351 0.18 15.98 4.33
N ASP A 352 1.13 16.71 4.91
CA ASP A 352 0.96 17.44 6.16
C ASP A 352 -0.12 18.51 6.03
N LEU A 353 -0.15 19.24 4.90
CA LEU A 353 -1.20 20.20 4.59
C LEU A 353 -2.58 19.56 4.57
N LEU A 354 -2.75 18.46 3.81
CA LEU A 354 -4.05 17.81 3.64
C LEU A 354 -4.54 17.15 4.93
N GLU A 355 -3.67 16.55 5.73
CA GLU A 355 -4.03 16.03 7.04
C GLU A 355 -4.57 17.16 7.93
N LYS A 356 -3.87 18.30 7.99
CA LYS A 356 -4.30 19.48 8.74
C LYS A 356 -5.59 20.11 8.17
N MET A 357 -5.76 20.13 6.83
CA MET A 357 -7.01 20.56 6.19
C MET A 357 -8.20 19.67 6.61
N GLY A 358 -7.99 18.35 6.68
CA GLY A 358 -9.00 17.40 7.14
C GLY A 358 -9.40 17.66 8.61
N ARG A 359 -8.43 17.77 9.51
CA ARG A 359 -8.65 18.08 10.93
C ARG A 359 -9.31 19.45 11.13
N LEU A 360 -8.87 20.46 10.37
CA LEU A 360 -9.45 21.80 10.42
C LEU A 360 -10.92 21.76 9.99
N TYR A 361 -11.20 21.10 8.88
CA TYR A 361 -12.55 21.01 8.35
C TYR A 361 -13.52 20.40 9.37
N THR A 362 -13.21 19.24 9.93
CA THR A 362 -14.10 18.52 10.86
C THR A 362 -14.31 19.25 12.18
N GLN A 363 -13.35 20.06 12.63
CA GLN A 363 -13.51 20.90 13.82
C GLN A 363 -14.30 22.19 13.54
N LEU A 364 -14.17 22.79 12.36
CA LEU A 364 -14.98 23.95 11.96
C LEU A 364 -16.42 23.56 11.63
N GLN A 365 -16.63 22.35 11.11
CA GLN A 365 -17.91 21.88 10.58
C GLN A 365 -18.21 20.47 11.08
N PRO A 366 -18.60 20.33 12.35
CA PRO A 366 -19.03 19.03 12.88
C PRO A 366 -20.33 18.60 12.21
N GLY A 367 -20.33 17.43 11.55
CA GLY A 367 -21.50 16.89 10.87
C GLY A 367 -21.16 15.68 9.99
N PRO A 368 -22.17 14.99 9.45
CA PRO A 368 -21.93 13.82 8.60
C PRO A 368 -21.25 14.23 7.28
N LEU A 369 -20.16 13.56 6.97
CA LEU A 369 -19.44 13.69 5.71
C LEU A 369 -20.09 12.78 4.67
N SER A 370 -20.44 13.30 3.48
CA SER A 370 -21.03 12.48 2.41
C SER A 370 -20.23 12.53 1.12
N LYS A 371 -19.91 13.73 0.65
CA LYS A 371 -19.19 13.90 -0.62
C LYS A 371 -18.11 14.96 -0.49
N VAL A 372 -16.91 14.62 -0.98
CA VAL A 372 -15.73 15.47 -0.96
C VAL A 372 -15.20 15.59 -2.39
N GLU A 373 -14.96 16.81 -2.83
CA GLU A 373 -14.27 17.11 -4.09
C GLU A 373 -12.89 17.69 -3.77
N LEU A 374 -11.86 17.07 -4.31
CA LEU A 374 -10.47 17.54 -4.24
C LEU A 374 -10.02 18.04 -5.59
N SER A 375 -9.55 19.28 -5.63
CA SER A 375 -8.95 19.87 -6.83
C SER A 375 -7.48 20.15 -6.56
N TYR A 376 -6.63 19.71 -7.47
CA TYR A 376 -5.20 19.96 -7.45
C TYR A 376 -4.81 20.75 -8.69
N SER A 377 -4.17 21.91 -8.51
CA SER A 377 -3.65 22.72 -9.61
C SER A 377 -2.16 22.99 -9.46
N GLY A 378 -1.45 23.02 -10.60
CA GLY A 378 0.00 23.17 -10.67
C GLY A 378 0.75 21.85 -10.84
N GLU A 379 2.06 21.88 -10.62
CA GLU A 379 2.95 20.72 -10.80
C GLU A 379 2.57 19.51 -9.95
N ILE A 380 2.02 19.74 -8.76
CA ILE A 380 1.57 18.69 -7.83
C ILE A 380 0.58 17.71 -8.49
N ALA A 381 -0.22 18.18 -9.45
CA ALA A 381 -1.20 17.35 -10.16
C ALA A 381 -0.57 16.27 -11.06
N SER A 382 0.74 16.36 -11.35
CA SER A 382 1.47 15.36 -12.16
C SER A 382 1.91 14.12 -11.38
N TYR A 383 1.86 14.16 -10.06
CA TYR A 383 2.27 13.07 -9.18
C TYR A 383 1.13 12.07 -8.91
N ASP A 384 1.47 10.95 -8.28
CA ASP A 384 0.48 10.02 -7.71
C ASP A 384 -0.13 10.67 -6.45
N LEU A 385 -1.40 11.01 -6.51
CA LEU A 385 -2.08 11.76 -5.45
C LEU A 385 -2.74 10.87 -4.38
N ARG A 386 -2.67 9.54 -4.52
CA ARG A 386 -3.25 8.60 -3.52
C ARG A 386 -2.72 8.85 -2.09
N PRO A 387 -1.43 9.16 -1.87
CA PRO A 387 -0.95 9.51 -0.53
C PRO A 387 -1.59 10.79 0.03
N LEU A 388 -1.81 11.78 -0.83
CA LEU A 388 -2.43 13.05 -0.44
C LEU A 388 -3.90 12.85 -0.04
N GLN A 389 -4.63 12.06 -0.81
CA GLN A 389 -6.00 11.68 -0.49
C GLN A 389 -6.08 10.93 0.85
N ALA A 390 -5.16 9.97 1.09
CA ALA A 390 -5.10 9.22 2.34
C ALA A 390 -4.81 10.14 3.55
N ALA A 391 -3.93 11.14 3.38
CA ALA A 391 -3.63 12.13 4.43
C ALA A 391 -4.85 12.98 4.78
N LEU A 392 -5.61 13.46 3.77
CA LEU A 392 -6.86 14.17 4.02
C LEU A 392 -7.86 13.32 4.79
N ILE A 393 -8.12 12.10 4.31
CA ILE A 393 -9.08 11.18 4.96
C ILE A 393 -8.66 10.91 6.40
N LYS A 394 -7.37 10.64 6.64
CA LYS A 394 -6.83 10.48 8.00
C LYS A 394 -7.21 11.68 8.87
N GLY A 395 -6.90 12.90 8.41
CA GLY A 395 -7.23 14.12 9.15
C GLY A 395 -8.74 14.30 9.39
N MET A 396 -9.59 13.93 8.42
CA MET A 396 -11.05 14.03 8.55
C MET A 396 -11.63 13.01 9.52
N LEU A 397 -11.12 11.78 9.53
CA LEU A 397 -11.69 10.67 10.31
C LEU A 397 -11.07 10.53 11.70
N GLU A 398 -9.85 11.01 11.94
CA GLU A 398 -9.12 10.81 13.20
C GLU A 398 -9.86 11.37 14.44
N SER A 399 -10.61 12.45 14.28
CA SER A 399 -11.37 13.08 15.38
C SER A 399 -12.77 12.51 15.57
N VAL A 400 -13.28 11.71 14.62
CA VAL A 400 -14.67 11.23 14.60
C VAL A 400 -14.79 9.70 14.60
N SER A 401 -13.68 8.98 14.45
CA SER A 401 -13.62 7.52 14.43
C SER A 401 -12.97 6.98 15.70
N ASP A 402 -13.56 5.92 16.27
CA ASP A 402 -12.93 5.14 17.35
C ASP A 402 -11.79 4.23 16.83
N ALA A 403 -11.75 4.01 15.51
CA ALA A 403 -10.69 3.22 14.87
C ALA A 403 -9.41 4.06 14.72
N HIS A 404 -8.26 3.42 14.87
CA HIS A 404 -6.97 4.06 14.59
C HIS A 404 -6.80 4.27 13.08
N VAL A 405 -7.10 5.49 12.62
CA VAL A 405 -6.99 5.87 11.20
C VAL A 405 -5.55 6.21 10.85
N ASN A 406 -5.04 5.62 9.78
CA ASN A 406 -3.71 5.92 9.25
C ASN A 406 -3.70 5.91 7.71
N MET A 407 -2.53 6.11 7.10
CA MET A 407 -2.36 6.19 5.64
C MET A 407 -2.75 4.90 4.91
N ILE A 408 -2.81 3.76 5.62
CA ILE A 408 -3.05 2.43 5.04
C ILE A 408 -4.55 2.15 4.97
N ASN A 409 -5.27 2.40 6.06
CA ASN A 409 -6.70 2.08 6.18
C ASN A 409 -7.63 3.25 5.82
N ALA A 410 -7.11 4.46 5.68
CA ALA A 410 -7.91 5.65 5.44
C ALA A 410 -8.94 5.48 4.32
N GLN A 411 -8.53 4.97 3.16
CA GLN A 411 -9.43 4.78 2.01
C GLN A 411 -10.50 3.71 2.24
N VAL A 412 -10.14 2.62 2.94
CA VAL A 412 -11.07 1.53 3.27
C VAL A 412 -12.13 2.05 4.24
N LEU A 413 -11.70 2.73 5.30
CA LEU A 413 -12.59 3.33 6.29
C LEU A 413 -13.49 4.40 5.67
N ALA A 414 -12.97 5.26 4.79
CA ALA A 414 -13.77 6.25 4.08
C ALA A 414 -14.90 5.60 3.28
N LYS A 415 -14.59 4.50 2.58
CA LYS A 415 -15.60 3.74 1.83
C LYS A 415 -16.65 3.09 2.74
N GLU A 416 -16.24 2.51 3.86
CA GLU A 416 -17.14 1.92 4.86
C GLU A 416 -18.06 2.97 5.49
N TRP A 417 -17.58 4.21 5.66
CA TRP A 417 -18.38 5.35 6.13
C TRP A 417 -19.23 6.00 5.05
N GLY A 418 -19.19 5.50 3.80
CA GLY A 418 -19.95 6.03 2.67
C GLY A 418 -19.45 7.38 2.17
N LEU A 419 -18.19 7.75 2.43
CA LEU A 419 -17.58 8.98 1.96
C LEU A 419 -17.19 8.85 0.48
N GLU A 420 -17.85 9.59 -0.38
CA GLU A 420 -17.50 9.69 -1.80
C GLU A 420 -16.45 10.77 -2.01
N ILE A 421 -15.33 10.43 -2.65
CA ILE A 421 -14.25 11.37 -2.95
C ILE A 421 -14.05 11.45 -4.46
N THR A 422 -14.17 12.66 -5.00
CA THR A 422 -13.94 12.97 -6.42
C THR A 422 -12.69 13.84 -6.56
N GLU A 423 -11.81 13.50 -7.49
CA GLU A 423 -10.58 14.26 -7.75
C GLU A 423 -10.61 14.99 -9.09
N HIS A 424 -10.16 16.24 -9.08
CA HIS A 424 -9.90 17.05 -10.26
C HIS A 424 -8.43 17.45 -10.32
N LYS A 425 -7.80 17.28 -11.48
CA LYS A 425 -6.37 17.52 -11.69
C LYS A 425 -6.15 18.49 -12.83
N SER A 426 -5.37 19.55 -12.57
CA SER A 426 -4.93 20.51 -13.58
C SER A 426 -3.46 20.82 -13.38
N THR A 427 -2.63 20.59 -14.38
CA THR A 427 -1.21 20.96 -14.34
C THR A 427 -1.00 22.46 -14.55
N THR A 428 -2.05 23.20 -14.89
CA THR A 428 -1.99 24.66 -15.05
C THR A 428 -2.06 25.29 -13.67
N PRO A 429 -1.07 26.12 -13.28
CA PRO A 429 -1.14 26.90 -12.05
C PRO A 429 -2.31 27.88 -12.08
N GLU A 430 -2.98 28.04 -10.96
CA GLU A 430 -3.99 29.09 -10.76
C GLU A 430 -3.34 30.31 -10.11
N GLU A 431 -3.77 30.67 -8.89
CA GLU A 431 -3.25 31.83 -8.16
C GLU A 431 -1.91 31.55 -7.45
N PHE A 432 -1.62 30.28 -7.21
CA PHE A 432 -0.40 29.78 -6.59
C PHE A 432 0.29 28.77 -7.50
N ALA A 433 1.60 28.61 -7.37
CA ALA A 433 2.37 27.61 -8.15
C ALA A 433 1.77 26.20 -8.01
N ASN A 434 1.32 25.86 -6.82
CA ASN A 434 0.50 24.67 -6.54
C ASN A 434 -0.62 25.08 -5.56
N LEU A 435 -1.82 24.60 -5.80
CA LEU A 435 -2.96 24.84 -4.94
C LEU A 435 -3.77 23.55 -4.76
N VAL A 436 -4.15 23.26 -3.53
CA VAL A 436 -5.09 22.18 -3.22
C VAL A 436 -6.37 22.80 -2.68
N THR A 437 -7.50 22.42 -3.26
CA THR A 437 -8.82 22.89 -2.84
C THR A 437 -9.69 21.72 -2.45
N LEU A 438 -10.14 21.73 -1.22
CA LEU A 438 -11.14 20.82 -0.64
C LEU A 438 -12.51 21.48 -0.73
N LYS A 439 -13.48 20.80 -1.34
CA LYS A 439 -14.90 21.18 -1.30
C LYS A 439 -15.69 20.03 -0.67
N VAL A 440 -16.53 20.35 0.29
CA VAL A 440 -17.39 19.35 0.93
C VAL A 440 -18.85 19.71 0.67
N LEU A 441 -19.59 18.72 0.21
CA LEU A 441 -21.02 18.80 -0.06
C LEU A 441 -21.78 18.12 1.06
N HIS A 442 -22.64 18.84 1.75
CA HIS A 442 -23.48 18.29 2.80
C HIS A 442 -24.80 17.78 2.26
N ALA A 443 -25.26 16.62 2.75
CA ALA A 443 -26.61 16.16 2.48
C ALA A 443 -27.63 17.16 3.03
N ASN A 444 -28.74 17.34 2.31
CA ASN A 444 -29.81 18.32 2.62
C ASN A 444 -30.20 18.33 4.10
N GLY A 445 -30.09 19.49 4.75
CA GLY A 445 -30.65 19.75 6.07
C GLY A 445 -29.66 20.17 7.18
N TYR A 446 -28.35 20.03 7.01
CA TYR A 446 -27.37 20.48 8.01
C TYR A 446 -27.04 21.97 7.84
N ALA A 447 -27.19 22.72 8.92
CA ALA A 447 -26.83 24.13 8.97
C ALA A 447 -25.36 24.27 9.33
N SER A 448 -24.52 24.64 8.36
CA SER A 448 -23.13 24.96 8.61
C SER A 448 -23.00 26.21 9.49
N SER A 449 -22.09 26.18 10.47
CA SER A 449 -21.74 27.36 11.27
C SER A 449 -21.05 28.45 10.46
N PHE A 450 -20.46 28.10 9.31
CA PHE A 450 -19.74 29.01 8.40
C PHE A 450 -20.51 29.40 7.14
N ALA A 451 -21.65 28.78 6.83
CA ALA A 451 -22.52 29.19 5.72
C ALA A 451 -23.34 30.42 6.11
N GLY A 452 -23.69 31.25 5.11
CA GLY A 452 -24.50 32.45 5.29
C GLY A 452 -25.87 32.20 5.92
N LYS A 453 -26.67 33.28 6.16
CA LYS A 453 -27.98 33.24 6.82
C LYS A 453 -28.85 32.05 6.37
N PRO A 454 -29.56 31.38 7.31
CA PRO A 454 -30.53 30.35 6.95
C PRO A 454 -31.60 30.90 6.03
N GLY A 455 -31.77 30.32 4.81
CA GLY A 455 -32.89 30.70 3.92
C GLY A 455 -32.58 30.82 2.42
N SER A 456 -31.34 30.84 1.97
CA SER A 456 -31.03 30.71 0.54
C SER A 456 -30.90 29.23 0.16
N GLY A 457 -31.73 28.77 -0.80
CA GLY A 457 -31.80 27.38 -1.23
C GLY A 457 -30.61 26.87 -2.06
N ASP A 458 -29.42 27.43 -1.87
CA ASP A 458 -28.21 26.96 -2.55
C ASP A 458 -27.58 25.76 -1.82
N GLU A 459 -27.17 24.77 -2.59
CA GLU A 459 -26.31 23.68 -2.13
C GLU A 459 -25.09 24.28 -1.41
N ARG A 460 -24.95 23.96 -0.13
CA ARG A 460 -23.92 24.57 0.72
C ARG A 460 -22.59 23.87 0.48
N VAL A 461 -21.83 24.40 -0.44
CA VAL A 461 -20.46 23.98 -0.71
C VAL A 461 -19.52 24.73 0.22
N GLU A 462 -18.82 24.00 1.07
CA GLU A 462 -17.77 24.57 1.91
C GLU A 462 -16.41 24.32 1.29
N VAL A 463 -15.58 25.36 1.24
CA VAL A 463 -14.30 25.34 0.55
C VAL A 463 -13.17 25.63 1.52
N LEU A 464 -12.14 24.79 1.53
CA LEU A 464 -10.83 25.11 2.08
C LEU A 464 -9.80 25.03 0.96
N SER A 465 -8.91 26.04 0.87
CA SER A 465 -7.78 25.95 -0.05
C SER A 465 -6.47 26.15 0.71
N GLY A 466 -5.49 25.38 0.32
CA GLY A 466 -4.16 25.44 0.91
C GLY A 466 -3.06 25.25 -0.12
N THR A 467 -1.88 25.72 0.23
CA THR A 467 -0.65 25.61 -0.56
C THR A 467 0.55 25.33 0.34
N VAL A 468 1.69 25.05 -0.25
CA VAL A 468 2.98 24.95 0.45
C VAL A 468 3.87 26.09 -0.03
N MET A 469 4.40 26.86 0.92
CA MET A 469 5.35 27.95 0.66
C MET A 469 6.60 27.73 1.51
N HIS A 470 7.76 27.65 0.88
CA HIS A 470 9.04 27.41 1.56
C HIS A 470 9.02 26.16 2.47
N ASP A 471 8.45 25.07 1.94
CA ASP A 471 8.21 23.79 2.63
C ASP A 471 7.25 23.85 3.83
N GLU A 472 6.55 24.98 4.03
CA GLU A 472 5.61 25.19 5.12
C GLU A 472 4.16 25.17 4.60
N PRO A 473 3.28 24.30 5.16
CA PRO A 473 1.87 24.27 4.83
C PRO A 473 1.16 25.57 5.20
N ARG A 474 0.35 26.12 4.30
CA ARG A 474 -0.46 27.30 4.54
C ARG A 474 -1.89 27.13 4.04
N ILE A 475 -2.85 27.54 4.85
CA ILE A 475 -4.24 27.72 4.41
C ILE A 475 -4.38 29.11 3.84
N VAL A 476 -4.95 29.19 2.63
CA VAL A 476 -5.10 30.46 1.90
C VAL A 476 -6.56 30.85 1.65
N ARG A 477 -7.50 29.94 1.98
CA ARG A 477 -8.94 30.21 1.86
C ARG A 477 -9.76 29.38 2.84
N VAL A 478 -10.72 30.01 3.51
CA VAL A 478 -11.73 29.36 4.36
C VAL A 478 -13.13 29.85 3.93
N GLY A 479 -13.92 28.96 3.35
CA GLY A 479 -15.21 29.31 2.75
C GLY A 479 -15.06 30.33 1.64
N ARG A 480 -15.72 31.48 1.80
CA ARG A 480 -15.62 32.63 0.88
C ARG A 480 -14.50 33.61 1.24
N TYR A 481 -13.81 33.42 2.39
CA TYR A 481 -12.81 34.33 2.90
C TYR A 481 -11.41 33.95 2.45
N TRP A 482 -10.68 34.91 1.91
CA TRP A 482 -9.26 34.76 1.61
C TRP A 482 -8.45 35.15 2.84
N THR A 483 -7.61 34.27 3.32
CA THR A 483 -6.81 34.41 4.53
C THR A 483 -5.52 33.63 4.36
N GLU A 484 -4.45 33.98 5.09
CA GLU A 484 -3.20 33.24 5.03
C GLU A 484 -2.70 32.96 6.44
N PHE A 485 -2.60 31.67 6.80
CA PHE A 485 -2.05 31.25 8.10
C PHE A 485 -1.43 29.86 8.04
N VAL A 486 -0.50 29.59 8.98
CA VAL A 486 0.07 28.27 9.21
C VAL A 486 -0.90 27.45 10.07
N PRO A 487 -1.37 26.28 9.60
CA PRO A 487 -2.35 25.48 10.33
C PRO A 487 -1.68 24.65 11.43
N GLU A 488 -1.39 25.27 12.60
CA GLU A 488 -0.81 24.58 13.76
C GLU A 488 -1.18 25.24 15.09
N GLY A 489 -1.21 24.42 16.14
CA GLY A 489 -1.51 24.88 17.50
C GLY A 489 -2.98 25.26 17.70
N TYR A 490 -3.22 26.29 18.48
CA TYR A 490 -4.57 26.79 18.75
C TYR A 490 -4.90 27.96 17.83
N ILE A 491 -6.01 27.87 17.09
CA ILE A 491 -6.44 28.86 16.13
C ILE A 491 -7.88 29.24 16.40
N LEU A 492 -8.10 30.51 16.68
CA LEU A 492 -9.43 31.10 16.89
C LEU A 492 -9.93 31.68 15.58
N PHE A 493 -11.11 31.26 15.15
CA PHE A 493 -11.85 31.77 14.01
C PHE A 493 -12.99 32.66 14.50
N CYS A 494 -13.00 33.95 14.10
CA CYS A 494 -14.06 34.89 14.43
C CYS A 494 -14.65 35.45 13.14
N ARG A 495 -15.94 35.26 12.89
CA ARG A 495 -16.65 35.96 11.83
C ARG A 495 -17.27 37.25 12.38
N ASN A 496 -17.01 38.34 11.73
CA ASN A 496 -17.46 39.65 12.16
C ASN A 496 -17.90 40.52 10.98
N PHE A 497 -18.61 41.62 11.25
CA PHE A 497 -18.75 42.67 10.28
C PHE A 497 -17.41 43.40 10.10
N ASP A 498 -17.05 43.69 8.84
CA ASP A 498 -15.81 44.42 8.52
C ASP A 498 -15.95 45.88 8.88
N GLN A 499 -15.62 46.22 10.12
CA GLN A 499 -15.73 47.58 10.66
C GLN A 499 -14.62 47.87 11.68
N PRO A 500 -14.27 49.17 11.85
CA PRO A 500 -13.24 49.59 12.79
C PRO A 500 -13.48 49.11 14.23
N GLY A 501 -12.41 48.72 14.90
CA GLY A 501 -12.44 48.33 16.32
C GLY A 501 -12.59 46.82 16.58
N MET A 502 -12.93 46.02 15.59
CA MET A 502 -13.15 44.57 15.77
C MET A 502 -11.89 43.82 16.24
N ILE A 503 -10.75 44.09 15.62
CA ILE A 503 -9.44 43.54 16.01
C ILE A 503 -9.13 43.91 17.47
N GLY A 504 -9.35 45.17 17.85
CA GLY A 504 -9.09 45.66 19.21
C GLY A 504 -9.94 44.96 20.26
N ARG A 505 -11.22 44.66 19.97
CA ARG A 505 -12.12 43.93 20.88
C ARG A 505 -11.61 42.53 21.15
N VAL A 506 -11.33 41.75 20.10
CA VAL A 506 -10.81 40.37 20.24
C VAL A 506 -9.47 40.38 20.97
N GLY A 507 -8.56 41.30 20.59
CA GLY A 507 -7.26 41.40 21.25
C GLY A 507 -7.35 41.78 22.73
N MET A 508 -8.29 42.65 23.12
CA MET A 508 -8.49 42.99 24.54
C MET A 508 -9.00 41.80 25.37
N GLU A 509 -9.96 41.04 24.86
CA GLU A 509 -10.48 39.88 25.58
C GLU A 509 -9.43 38.77 25.74
N LEU A 510 -8.64 38.51 24.68
CA LEU A 510 -7.50 37.59 24.78
C LEU A 510 -6.44 38.08 25.76
N GLY A 511 -6.11 39.39 25.75
CA GLY A 511 -5.17 40.00 26.69
C GLY A 511 -5.63 39.91 28.15
N LYS A 512 -6.93 40.14 28.45
CA LYS A 512 -7.50 39.94 29.79
C LYS A 512 -7.37 38.49 30.28
N ALA A 513 -7.45 37.53 29.38
CA ALA A 513 -7.29 36.12 29.67
C ALA A 513 -5.81 35.67 29.71
N ASN A 514 -4.85 36.60 29.58
CA ASN A 514 -3.41 36.33 29.48
C ASN A 514 -3.06 35.35 28.35
N VAL A 515 -3.78 35.41 27.21
CA VAL A 515 -3.53 34.60 26.01
C VAL A 515 -2.74 35.46 25.03
N ASN A 516 -1.55 34.98 24.66
CA ASN A 516 -0.69 35.68 23.71
C ASN A 516 -1.11 35.37 22.26
N ILE A 517 -1.16 36.40 21.43
CA ILE A 517 -1.46 36.30 20.00
C ILE A 517 -0.12 36.16 19.25
N ARG A 518 0.06 35.03 18.55
CA ARG A 518 1.25 34.77 17.72
C ARG A 518 1.12 35.40 16.34
N HIS A 519 -0.06 35.26 15.75
CA HIS A 519 -0.39 35.75 14.41
C HIS A 519 -1.87 36.08 14.32
N MET A 520 -2.20 37.09 13.53
CA MET A 520 -3.60 37.45 13.24
C MET A 520 -3.70 37.87 11.79
N ASP A 521 -4.68 37.30 11.09
CA ASP A 521 -5.06 37.68 9.75
C ASP A 521 -6.56 38.02 9.68
N VAL A 522 -6.94 38.96 8.83
CA VAL A 522 -8.33 39.37 8.63
C VAL A 522 -8.65 39.31 7.15
N GLY A 523 -9.31 38.23 6.76
CA GLY A 523 -9.70 37.94 5.40
C GLY A 523 -11.07 38.55 5.03
N PRO A 524 -11.17 39.42 4.00
CA PRO A 524 -12.44 39.90 3.50
C PRO A 524 -13.21 38.81 2.75
N SER A 525 -14.53 38.97 2.64
CA SER A 525 -15.41 38.02 1.93
C SER A 525 -15.27 38.04 0.40
N GLN A 526 -14.63 39.05 -0.15
CA GLN A 526 -14.28 39.16 -1.57
C GLN A 526 -12.86 39.71 -1.72
N ARG A 527 -12.09 39.21 -2.69
CA ARG A 527 -10.84 39.88 -3.07
C ARG A 527 -11.20 41.28 -3.58
N ARG A 528 -10.59 42.30 -2.99
CA ARG A 528 -10.76 43.69 -3.44
C ARG A 528 -10.41 43.80 -4.93
N SER A 529 -11.43 43.86 -5.80
CA SER A 529 -11.23 44.34 -7.16
C SER A 529 -10.74 45.80 -7.09
N ARG A 530 -9.94 46.25 -8.06
CA ARG A 530 -9.37 47.63 -8.08
C ARG A 530 -10.41 48.75 -8.10
N HIS A 531 -11.72 48.45 -8.12
CA HIS A 531 -12.81 49.38 -8.03
C HIS A 531 -13.64 49.12 -6.77
N TYR A 532 -13.26 49.80 -5.70
CA TYR A 532 -13.97 49.80 -4.42
C TYR A 532 -15.17 50.76 -4.52
N ASP A 533 -16.38 50.23 -4.51
CA ASP A 533 -17.61 51.04 -4.41
C ASP A 533 -18.04 51.08 -2.93
N ALA A 534 -17.86 52.23 -2.28
CA ALA A 534 -18.01 52.43 -0.83
C ALA A 534 -19.46 52.34 -0.29
N GLN A 535 -20.43 51.89 -1.10
CA GLN A 535 -21.86 51.92 -0.74
C GLN A 535 -22.50 50.55 -0.47
N GLN A 536 -21.77 49.44 -0.41
CA GLN A 536 -22.37 48.17 -0.04
C GLN A 536 -22.31 47.94 1.47
N ALA A 537 -23.48 48.05 2.11
CA ALA A 537 -23.71 47.82 3.53
C ALA A 537 -23.36 46.39 3.96
N HIS A 538 -22.57 46.27 5.04
CA HIS A 538 -22.28 45.07 5.81
C HIS A 538 -21.47 43.97 5.11
N GLU A 539 -20.27 44.30 4.60
CA GLU A 539 -19.27 43.26 4.30
C GLU A 539 -18.88 42.52 5.59
N THR A 540 -18.70 41.22 5.46
CA THR A 540 -18.23 40.40 6.56
C THR A 540 -16.77 40.02 6.36
N ALA A 541 -16.05 39.88 7.45
CA ALA A 541 -14.66 39.41 7.46
C ALA A 541 -14.53 38.15 8.33
N LEU A 542 -13.48 37.39 8.06
CA LEU A 542 -13.03 36.30 8.91
C LEU A 542 -11.70 36.72 9.55
N MET A 543 -11.68 36.79 10.86
CA MET A 543 -10.47 37.00 11.64
C MET A 543 -9.95 35.63 12.07
N VAL A 544 -8.72 35.32 11.75
CA VAL A 544 -8.00 34.11 12.12
C VAL A 544 -6.87 34.48 13.07
N VAL A 545 -6.91 33.94 14.29
CA VAL A 545 -5.96 34.31 15.34
C VAL A 545 -5.26 33.05 15.87
N SER A 546 -3.96 32.92 15.60
CA SER A 546 -3.12 31.87 16.19
C SER A 546 -2.65 32.31 17.57
N VAL A 547 -2.81 31.44 18.58
CA VAL A 547 -2.48 31.72 19.97
C VAL A 547 -1.55 30.65 20.55
N ASP A 548 -0.79 31.02 21.61
CA ASP A 548 0.20 30.12 22.22
C ASP A 548 -0.43 29.07 23.15
N ASN A 549 -1.59 29.39 23.77
CA ASN A 549 -2.25 28.56 24.76
C ASN A 549 -3.74 28.41 24.44
N PRO A 550 -4.42 27.37 24.96
CA PRO A 550 -5.87 27.23 24.80
C PRO A 550 -6.59 28.43 25.42
N ILE A 551 -7.63 28.92 24.72
CA ILE A 551 -8.46 30.02 25.18
C ILE A 551 -9.52 29.46 26.15
N PRO A 552 -9.71 30.04 27.35
CA PRO A 552 -10.78 29.63 28.26
C PRO A 552 -12.18 29.81 27.64
N ASP A 553 -13.09 28.89 27.91
CA ASP A 553 -14.48 28.94 27.40
C ASP A 553 -15.19 30.23 27.76
N SER A 554 -14.98 30.76 28.98
CA SER A 554 -15.51 32.06 29.40
C SER A 554 -15.06 33.23 28.53
N THR A 555 -13.82 33.18 28.04
CA THR A 555 -13.28 34.21 27.13
C THR A 555 -13.89 34.07 25.73
N LEU A 556 -14.11 32.85 25.24
CA LEU A 556 -14.82 32.60 23.98
C LEU A 556 -16.26 33.12 24.04
N GLU A 557 -16.94 32.92 25.16
CA GLU A 557 -18.28 33.46 25.40
C GLU A 557 -18.30 35.00 25.41
N GLU A 558 -17.35 35.66 26.08
CA GLU A 558 -17.27 37.13 26.09
C GLU A 558 -17.00 37.70 24.69
N ILE A 559 -16.11 37.07 23.90
CA ILE A 559 -15.90 37.44 22.49
C ILE A 559 -17.20 37.28 21.69
N SER A 560 -17.95 36.19 21.91
CA SER A 560 -19.20 35.91 21.19
C SER A 560 -20.34 36.89 21.54
N LYS A 561 -20.35 37.49 22.76
CA LYS A 561 -21.34 38.46 23.19
C LYS A 561 -21.21 39.82 22.52
N ALA A 562 -20.07 40.07 21.87
CA ALA A 562 -19.91 41.29 21.09
C ALA A 562 -20.83 41.24 19.85
N GLY A 563 -21.85 42.11 19.80
CA GLY A 563 -22.98 42.05 18.84
C GLY A 563 -22.62 42.08 17.35
N ASP A 564 -21.37 42.42 17.02
CA ASP A 564 -20.82 42.46 15.66
C ASP A 564 -19.98 41.25 15.30
N ILE A 565 -19.79 40.28 16.24
CA ILE A 565 -19.15 38.98 16.06
C ILE A 565 -20.24 37.91 16.09
N PHE A 566 -20.38 37.13 15.02
CA PHE A 566 -21.49 36.20 14.86
C PHE A 566 -21.06 34.74 14.64
N GLY A 567 -19.81 34.44 14.89
CA GLY A 567 -19.30 33.07 14.91
C GLY A 567 -17.90 33.03 15.49
N VAL A 568 -17.73 32.28 16.58
CA VAL A 568 -16.45 32.09 17.28
C VAL A 568 -16.20 30.60 17.41
N THR A 569 -15.09 30.12 16.89
CA THR A 569 -14.70 28.69 16.94
C THR A 569 -13.22 28.59 17.22
N LEU A 570 -12.85 27.84 18.29
CA LEU A 570 -11.46 27.51 18.58
C LEU A 570 -11.16 26.12 18.02
N VAL A 571 -10.08 26.01 17.28
CA VAL A 571 -9.59 24.76 16.67
C VAL A 571 -8.22 24.45 17.22
N LYS A 572 -7.92 23.15 17.40
CA LYS A 572 -6.58 22.65 17.75
C LYS A 572 -6.05 21.75 16.62
N LEU A 573 -4.92 22.13 16.02
CA LEU A 573 -4.26 21.42 14.92
C LEU A 573 -2.90 20.85 15.33
#